data_904abb9c907ccfba8feb20eb2a6385f1
#
_entry.id   904abb9c907ccfba8feb20eb2a6385f1
#
_cell.length_a   1.000
_cell.length_b   1.000
_cell.length_c   1.000
_cell.angle_alpha   90.00
_cell.angle_beta   90.00
_cell.angle_gamma   90.00
#
_symmetry.space_group_name_H-M   'P 1'
#
loop_
_entity.id
_entity.type
_entity.pdbx_description
1 polymer ?
#
loop_
_entity_poly.entity_id
_entity_poly.type
_entity_poly.pdbx_seq_one_letter_code
_entity_poly.pdbx_strand_id
1 'polypeptide(L)'
;MIRFLTSGESHGPELTGIIEGLPSGFLVTKEYIDSFLQRRQKSLGSGGRMNIESDQVEISSGIINNLTTGGPITLKIKNNDWKNWKDKDIDPYVVPRPGHAHLVGTAKYDAKDIRLILERSSARETAMRCAIGAIAAQILENFDIHICGYVSGIGSMEYLYKGTDGIKNLQNKVTESSVSCPDDKISKEMENEIKLARKKKDTLGGSITTIASGVPA
;
A
#
# COMPACT_ATOMS: atom_id res chain seq x y z
N MET A 1 6.65 -22.27 -0.02
CA MET A 1 6.71 -20.99 -0.79
C MET A 1 5.44 -20.21 -0.49
N ILE A 2 5.57 -18.95 -0.05
CA ILE A 2 4.42 -18.07 0.19
C ILE A 2 3.94 -17.53 -1.15
N ARG A 3 2.62 -17.56 -1.37
CA ARG A 3 1.95 -17.00 -2.56
C ARG A 3 0.78 -16.15 -2.13
N PHE A 4 0.45 -15.15 -2.92
CA PHE A 4 -0.74 -14.34 -2.67
C PHE A 4 -1.41 -13.89 -3.96
N LEU A 5 -2.71 -13.62 -3.86
CA LEU A 5 -3.53 -13.01 -4.90
C LEU A 5 -4.28 -11.81 -4.31
N THR A 6 -4.47 -10.79 -5.12
CA THR A 6 -5.33 -9.65 -4.80
C THR A 6 -6.40 -9.50 -5.86
N SER A 7 -7.60 -9.14 -5.46
CA SER A 7 -8.73 -8.89 -6.34
C SER A 7 -9.56 -7.70 -5.85
N GLY A 8 -10.54 -7.31 -6.63
CA GLY A 8 -11.43 -6.20 -6.36
C GLY A 8 -11.10 -4.95 -7.17
N GLU A 9 -12.12 -4.18 -7.41
CA GLU A 9 -12.10 -2.93 -8.17
C GLU A 9 -12.00 -1.74 -7.23
N SER A 10 -11.38 -0.65 -7.73
CA SER A 10 -11.23 0.59 -6.96
C SER A 10 -12.55 1.14 -6.44
N HIS A 11 -13.58 1.12 -7.28
CA HIS A 11 -14.93 1.59 -6.95
C HIS A 11 -15.93 0.43 -6.81
N GLY A 12 -15.45 -0.81 -6.70
CA GLY A 12 -16.25 -2.00 -6.34
C GLY A 12 -16.54 -2.05 -4.83
N PRO A 13 -17.29 -3.06 -4.36
CA PRO A 13 -17.74 -3.14 -2.97
C PRO A 13 -16.60 -3.34 -1.96
N GLU A 14 -15.59 -4.11 -2.33
CA GLU A 14 -14.46 -4.46 -1.45
C GLU A 14 -13.23 -4.85 -2.25
N LEU A 15 -12.09 -4.83 -1.57
CA LEU A 15 -10.88 -5.51 -2.01
C LEU A 15 -10.75 -6.83 -1.27
N THR A 16 -10.28 -7.87 -1.96
CA THR A 16 -10.04 -9.19 -1.38
C THR A 16 -8.59 -9.59 -1.64
N GLY A 17 -7.96 -10.20 -0.63
CA GLY A 17 -6.64 -10.79 -0.73
C GLY A 17 -6.62 -12.19 -0.15
N ILE A 18 -5.89 -13.08 -0.79
CA ILE A 18 -5.63 -14.43 -0.28
C ILE A 18 -4.13 -14.62 -0.19
N ILE A 19 -3.65 -15.09 0.95
CA ILE A 19 -2.26 -15.48 1.16
C ILE A 19 -2.21 -16.93 1.63
N GLU A 20 -1.32 -17.72 1.05
CA GLU A 20 -1.14 -19.14 1.37
C GLU A 20 0.34 -19.51 1.55
N GLY A 21 0.58 -20.70 2.10
CA GLY A 21 1.92 -21.23 2.33
C GLY A 21 2.56 -20.76 3.63
N LEU A 22 1.77 -20.20 4.54
CA LEU A 22 2.21 -19.82 5.88
C LEU A 22 2.12 -21.03 6.83
N PRO A 23 3.09 -21.20 7.74
CA PRO A 23 3.00 -22.24 8.77
C PRO A 23 1.84 -21.99 9.74
N SER A 24 1.37 -23.02 10.42
CA SER A 24 0.41 -22.94 11.53
C SER A 24 1.06 -22.40 12.79
N GLY A 25 0.28 -21.73 13.65
CA GLY A 25 0.68 -21.35 15.01
C GLY A 25 1.38 -19.99 15.14
N PHE A 26 1.47 -19.19 14.06
CA PHE A 26 2.03 -17.83 14.12
C PHE A 26 0.97 -16.83 14.54
N LEU A 27 1.36 -15.88 15.40
CA LEU A 27 0.51 -14.77 15.80
C LEU A 27 0.27 -13.82 14.63
N VAL A 28 -0.99 -13.57 14.32
CA VAL A 28 -1.43 -12.57 13.36
C VAL A 28 -2.66 -11.84 13.93
N THR A 29 -2.54 -10.56 14.17
CA THR A 29 -3.62 -9.76 14.75
C THR A 29 -4.17 -8.73 13.76
N LYS A 30 -5.47 -8.49 13.86
CA LYS A 30 -6.16 -7.46 13.08
C LYS A 30 -5.56 -6.08 13.33
N GLU A 31 -5.27 -5.76 14.59
CA GLU A 31 -4.72 -4.48 15.02
C GLU A 31 -3.36 -4.18 14.38
N TYR A 32 -2.52 -5.19 14.24
CA TYR A 32 -1.23 -5.05 13.57
C TYR A 32 -1.42 -4.72 12.08
N ILE A 33 -2.31 -5.44 11.40
CA ILE A 33 -2.63 -5.19 9.98
C ILE A 33 -3.23 -3.79 9.80
N ASP A 34 -4.18 -3.40 10.65
CA ASP A 34 -4.83 -2.10 10.58
C ASP A 34 -3.83 -0.94 10.82
N SER A 35 -2.78 -1.14 11.61
CA SER A 35 -1.71 -0.15 11.80
C SER A 35 -0.98 0.18 10.49
N PHE A 36 -0.73 -0.81 9.65
CA PHE A 36 -0.14 -0.64 8.31
C PHE A 36 -1.09 0.10 7.36
N LEU A 37 -2.37 -0.22 7.42
CA LEU A 37 -3.40 0.47 6.62
C LEU A 37 -3.51 1.95 7.02
N GLN A 38 -3.52 2.25 8.31
CA GLN A 38 -3.54 3.61 8.82
C GLN A 38 -2.29 4.40 8.40
N ARG A 39 -1.09 3.78 8.48
CA ARG A 39 0.14 4.42 8.01
C ARG A 39 0.06 4.77 6.53
N ARG A 40 -0.46 3.87 5.68
CA ARG A 40 -0.67 4.12 4.26
C ARG A 40 -1.57 5.34 4.02
N GLN A 41 -2.59 5.56 4.85
CA GLN A 41 -3.55 6.66 4.69
C GLN A 41 -3.01 8.03 5.11
N LYS A 42 -1.97 8.09 5.93
CA LYS A 42 -1.41 9.36 6.48
C LYS A 42 -0.45 10.07 5.55
N SER A 43 -0.04 9.47 4.43
CA SER A 43 0.99 10.05 3.54
C SER A 43 0.54 11.36 2.89
N LEU A 44 1.43 12.33 2.83
CA LEU A 44 1.23 13.57 2.06
C LEU A 44 1.04 13.24 0.56
N GLY A 45 0.04 13.86 -0.06
CA GLY A 45 -0.29 13.57 -1.47
C GLY A 45 -1.30 12.45 -1.67
N SER A 46 -1.74 11.76 -0.62
CA SER A 46 -2.91 10.90 -0.69
C SER A 46 -4.12 11.71 -1.17
N GLY A 47 -4.81 11.23 -2.21
CA GLY A 47 -5.93 11.97 -2.83
C GLY A 47 -7.11 12.15 -1.87
N GLY A 48 -8.07 13.02 -2.24
CA GLY A 48 -9.26 13.34 -1.44
C GLY A 48 -10.10 12.12 -1.01
N ARG A 49 -9.99 11.00 -1.72
CA ARG A 49 -10.63 9.73 -1.36
C ARG A 49 -10.17 9.20 0.01
N MET A 50 -8.94 9.48 0.45
CA MET A 50 -8.45 9.07 1.77
C MET A 50 -9.23 9.68 2.93
N ASN A 51 -9.99 10.76 2.69
CA ASN A 51 -10.89 11.35 3.68
C ASN A 51 -12.21 10.55 3.82
N ILE A 52 -12.55 9.72 2.83
CA ILE A 52 -13.77 8.91 2.78
C ILE A 52 -13.49 7.51 3.33
N GLU A 53 -12.33 6.97 3.00
CA GLU A 53 -11.94 5.61 3.36
C GLU A 53 -11.34 5.57 4.76
N SER A 54 -11.84 4.66 5.58
CA SER A 54 -11.23 4.28 6.87
C SER A 54 -10.91 2.79 6.78
N ASP A 55 -9.72 2.50 6.22
CA ASP A 55 -9.33 1.13 5.91
C ASP A 55 -9.17 0.30 7.18
N GLN A 56 -9.97 -0.75 7.26
CA GLN A 56 -9.88 -1.81 8.27
C GLN A 56 -9.97 -3.16 7.59
N VAL A 57 -9.13 -4.10 8.02
CA VAL A 57 -9.19 -5.46 7.51
C VAL A 57 -10.28 -6.27 8.21
N GLU A 58 -10.97 -7.09 7.43
CA GLU A 58 -11.77 -8.22 7.90
C GLU A 58 -11.04 -9.51 7.53
N ILE A 59 -10.81 -10.40 8.50
CA ILE A 59 -10.16 -11.68 8.31
C ILE A 59 -11.26 -12.74 8.23
N SER A 60 -11.43 -13.36 7.05
CA SER A 60 -12.54 -14.30 6.79
C SER A 60 -12.12 -15.76 6.97
N SER A 61 -10.84 -16.09 6.90
CA SER A 61 -10.34 -17.46 7.08
C SER A 61 -8.86 -17.51 7.43
N GLY A 62 -8.37 -18.67 7.84
CA GLY A 62 -6.96 -18.98 8.03
C GLY A 62 -6.35 -18.53 9.35
N ILE A 63 -7.15 -17.86 10.22
CA ILE A 63 -6.73 -17.42 11.55
C ILE A 63 -7.82 -17.78 12.56
N ILE A 64 -7.42 -18.44 13.65
CA ILE A 64 -8.28 -18.78 14.79
C ILE A 64 -7.56 -18.36 16.07
N ASN A 65 -8.24 -17.59 16.94
CA ASN A 65 -7.66 -17.06 18.17
C ASN A 65 -6.32 -16.32 17.95
N ASN A 66 -6.27 -15.52 16.89
CA ASN A 66 -5.07 -14.78 16.44
C ASN A 66 -3.88 -15.67 16.01
N LEU A 67 -4.08 -16.94 15.81
CA LEU A 67 -3.04 -17.85 15.33
C LEU A 67 -3.37 -18.36 13.93
N THR A 68 -2.36 -18.43 13.07
CA THR A 68 -2.48 -19.03 11.73
C THR A 68 -2.82 -20.51 11.83
N THR A 69 -3.69 -20.99 10.94
CA THR A 69 -4.10 -22.41 10.90
C THR A 69 -3.22 -23.26 9.97
N GLY A 70 -2.37 -22.63 9.15
CA GLY A 70 -1.64 -23.30 8.07
C GLY A 70 -2.41 -23.37 6.75
N GLY A 71 -3.71 -23.09 6.76
CA GLY A 71 -4.54 -22.93 5.56
C GLY A 71 -4.46 -21.52 4.97
N PRO A 72 -5.08 -21.30 3.79
CA PRO A 72 -5.14 -19.97 3.18
C PRO A 72 -5.83 -18.93 4.08
N ILE A 73 -5.23 -17.77 4.21
CA ILE A 73 -5.80 -16.61 4.91
C ILE A 73 -6.49 -15.74 3.88
N THR A 74 -7.76 -15.41 4.12
CA THR A 74 -8.53 -14.49 3.29
C THR A 74 -8.78 -13.18 4.04
N LEU A 75 -8.40 -12.09 3.39
CA LEU A 75 -8.58 -10.72 3.87
C LEU A 75 -9.56 -9.96 2.99
N LYS A 76 -10.34 -9.09 3.61
CA LYS A 76 -11.25 -8.15 2.93
C LYS A 76 -11.06 -6.75 3.46
N ILE A 77 -11.17 -5.75 2.59
CA ILE A 77 -11.19 -4.34 2.93
C ILE A 77 -12.36 -3.70 2.19
N LYS A 78 -13.36 -3.22 2.92
CA LYS A 78 -14.54 -2.57 2.33
C LYS A 78 -14.17 -1.24 1.67
N ASN A 79 -14.82 -0.94 0.56
CA ASN A 79 -14.74 0.37 -0.08
C ASN A 79 -15.93 1.21 0.39
N ASN A 80 -15.68 2.20 1.25
CA ASN A 80 -16.74 3.09 1.73
C ASN A 80 -17.34 3.95 0.62
N ASP A 81 -16.53 4.25 -0.41
CA ASP A 81 -16.97 5.02 -1.58
C ASP A 81 -17.90 4.22 -2.53
N TRP A 82 -17.98 2.90 -2.41
CA TRP A 82 -18.85 2.04 -3.21
C TRP A 82 -20.31 2.51 -3.26
N LYS A 83 -20.86 2.97 -2.13
CA LYS A 83 -22.22 3.50 -2.04
C LYS A 83 -22.49 4.68 -3.00
N ASN A 84 -21.43 5.41 -3.37
CA ASN A 84 -21.52 6.53 -4.31
C ASN A 84 -21.43 6.07 -5.77
N TRP A 85 -21.10 4.81 -6.04
CA TRP A 85 -20.83 4.28 -7.38
C TRP A 85 -21.80 3.19 -7.83
N LYS A 86 -22.34 2.37 -6.93
CA LYS A 86 -23.08 1.13 -7.22
C LYS A 86 -24.26 1.30 -8.18
N ASP A 87 -24.92 2.46 -8.14
CA ASP A 87 -26.13 2.73 -8.92
C ASP A 87 -25.90 3.79 -10.01
N LYS A 88 -24.64 4.13 -10.31
CA LYS A 88 -24.31 5.09 -11.35
C LYS A 88 -24.21 4.42 -12.72
N ASP A 89 -24.97 4.95 -13.66
CA ASP A 89 -24.71 4.75 -15.07
C ASP A 89 -23.57 5.71 -15.50
N ILE A 90 -22.47 5.18 -15.98
CA ILE A 90 -21.27 5.95 -16.30
C ILE A 90 -20.86 5.61 -17.73
N ASP A 91 -20.78 6.65 -18.56
CA ASP A 91 -20.30 6.51 -19.93
C ASP A 91 -18.89 5.87 -19.98
N PRO A 92 -18.59 5.06 -20.99
CA PRO A 92 -17.28 4.47 -21.19
C PRO A 92 -16.18 5.52 -21.30
N TYR A 93 -15.06 5.32 -20.61
CA TYR A 93 -13.87 6.15 -20.76
C TYR A 93 -13.09 5.72 -21.99
N VAL A 94 -12.85 6.64 -22.93
CA VAL A 94 -12.16 6.37 -24.19
C VAL A 94 -10.81 7.08 -24.32
N VAL A 95 -10.50 8.02 -23.42
CA VAL A 95 -9.24 8.77 -23.42
C VAL A 95 -8.31 8.26 -22.33
N PRO A 96 -7.17 7.63 -22.69
CA PRO A 96 -6.22 7.12 -21.70
C PRO A 96 -5.53 8.27 -20.96
N ARG A 97 -5.41 8.13 -19.64
CA ARG A 97 -4.67 9.07 -18.78
C ARG A 97 -3.16 8.88 -19.02
N PRO A 98 -2.41 9.95 -19.33
CA PRO A 98 -0.95 9.89 -19.40
C PRO A 98 -0.31 9.40 -18.09
N GLY A 99 0.76 8.62 -18.18
CA GLY A 99 1.47 8.10 -17.00
C GLY A 99 0.73 7.03 -16.21
N HIS A 100 -0.38 6.47 -16.74
CA HIS A 100 -1.16 5.41 -16.11
C HIS A 100 -1.21 4.15 -16.99
N ALA A 101 -1.64 3.02 -16.41
CA ALA A 101 -1.71 1.73 -17.12
C ALA A 101 -2.81 1.65 -18.20
N HIS A 102 -3.52 2.73 -18.48
CA HIS A 102 -4.70 2.76 -19.34
C HIS A 102 -4.42 2.27 -20.76
N LEU A 103 -3.45 2.88 -21.46
CA LEU A 103 -3.15 2.56 -22.84
C LEU A 103 -2.67 1.11 -23.00
N VAL A 104 -1.72 0.70 -22.13
CA VAL A 104 -1.16 -0.66 -22.16
C VAL A 104 -2.20 -1.70 -21.78
N GLY A 105 -3.03 -1.42 -20.76
CA GLY A 105 -4.11 -2.30 -20.33
C GLY A 105 -5.19 -2.45 -21.40
N THR A 106 -5.56 -1.36 -22.07
CA THR A 106 -6.50 -1.39 -23.20
C THR A 106 -5.99 -2.29 -24.31
N ALA A 107 -4.73 -2.15 -24.71
CA ALA A 107 -4.12 -3.00 -25.71
C ALA A 107 -4.05 -4.48 -25.28
N LYS A 108 -3.71 -4.74 -24.00
CA LYS A 108 -3.59 -6.10 -23.47
C LYS A 108 -4.91 -6.85 -23.40
N TYR A 109 -6.00 -6.17 -23.03
CA TYR A 109 -7.30 -6.80 -22.77
C TYR A 109 -8.35 -6.50 -23.86
N ASP A 110 -7.98 -5.78 -24.91
CA ASP A 110 -8.91 -5.31 -25.97
C ASP A 110 -10.13 -4.58 -25.37
N ALA A 111 -9.88 -3.76 -24.36
CA ALA A 111 -10.95 -3.12 -23.61
C ALA A 111 -11.44 -1.85 -24.32
N LYS A 112 -12.74 -1.80 -24.65
CA LYS A 112 -13.38 -0.61 -25.24
C LYS A 112 -13.64 0.48 -24.20
N ASP A 113 -13.79 0.10 -22.94
CA ASP A 113 -13.95 1.00 -21.79
C ASP A 113 -12.68 0.96 -20.93
N ILE A 114 -11.93 2.05 -20.93
CA ILE A 114 -10.68 2.19 -20.17
C ILE A 114 -10.94 2.14 -18.65
N ARG A 115 -12.17 2.39 -18.19
CA ARG A 115 -12.54 2.27 -16.79
C ARG A 115 -12.22 0.88 -16.23
N LEU A 116 -12.39 -0.18 -17.02
CA LEU A 116 -12.05 -1.56 -16.62
C LEU A 116 -10.58 -1.69 -16.22
N ILE A 117 -9.70 -0.95 -16.91
CA ILE A 117 -8.27 -0.91 -16.59
C ILE A 117 -8.01 -0.02 -15.37
N LEU A 118 -8.68 1.13 -15.29
CA LEU A 118 -8.58 2.06 -14.16
C LEU A 118 -8.91 1.37 -12.84
N GLU A 119 -10.01 0.65 -12.80
CA GLU A 119 -10.52 -0.01 -11.60
C GLU A 119 -9.47 -0.94 -10.97
N ARG A 120 -8.78 -1.72 -11.78
CA ARG A 120 -7.79 -2.69 -11.29
C ARG A 120 -6.40 -2.09 -11.08
N SER A 121 -6.00 -1.10 -11.87
CA SER A 121 -4.68 -0.45 -11.79
C SER A 121 -4.63 0.75 -10.84
N SER A 122 -5.73 1.06 -10.18
CA SER A 122 -5.82 2.14 -9.19
C SER A 122 -4.91 1.89 -7.99
N ALA A 123 -4.38 2.98 -7.41
CA ALA A 123 -3.63 2.94 -6.15
C ALA A 123 -4.44 2.36 -4.97
N ARG A 124 -5.76 2.22 -5.09
CA ARG A 124 -6.63 1.56 -4.09
C ARG A 124 -6.21 0.11 -3.84
N GLU A 125 -5.76 -0.59 -4.88
CA GLU A 125 -5.28 -1.98 -4.79
C GLU A 125 -4.12 -2.13 -3.79
N THR A 126 -3.30 -1.12 -3.63
CA THR A 126 -2.18 -1.15 -2.67
C THR A 126 -2.62 -1.29 -1.21
N ALA A 127 -3.87 -0.97 -0.86
CA ALA A 127 -4.39 -1.23 0.48
C ALA A 127 -4.34 -2.73 0.81
N MET A 128 -4.78 -3.59 -0.12
CA MET A 128 -4.71 -5.04 0.08
C MET A 128 -3.28 -5.56 0.11
N ARG A 129 -2.36 -5.01 -0.70
CA ARG A 129 -0.94 -5.34 -0.62
C ARG A 129 -0.32 -4.96 0.72
N CYS A 130 -0.69 -3.81 1.29
CA CYS A 130 -0.27 -3.41 2.64
C CYS A 130 -0.77 -4.39 3.71
N ALA A 131 -2.03 -4.82 3.62
CA ALA A 131 -2.59 -5.78 4.56
C ALA A 131 -1.87 -7.15 4.51
N ILE A 132 -1.62 -7.67 3.31
CA ILE A 132 -0.85 -8.92 3.12
C ILE A 132 0.61 -8.75 3.59
N GLY A 133 1.23 -7.61 3.27
CA GLY A 133 2.59 -7.29 3.71
C GLY A 133 2.72 -7.19 5.22
N ALA A 134 1.68 -6.70 5.92
CA ALA A 134 1.66 -6.66 7.38
C ALA A 134 1.69 -8.08 8.00
N ILE A 135 0.94 -9.04 7.43
CA ILE A 135 1.02 -10.45 7.87
C ILE A 135 2.44 -10.99 7.72
N ALA A 136 3.05 -10.77 6.55
CA ALA A 136 4.42 -11.22 6.31
C ALA A 136 5.42 -10.57 7.27
N ALA A 137 5.29 -9.27 7.55
CA ALA A 137 6.14 -8.55 8.49
C ALA A 137 5.98 -9.10 9.92
N GLN A 138 4.75 -9.31 10.39
CA GLN A 138 4.49 -9.84 11.72
C GLN A 138 5.06 -11.25 11.91
N ILE A 139 5.02 -12.10 10.87
CA ILE A 139 5.64 -13.42 10.90
C ILE A 139 7.16 -13.32 10.95
N LEU A 140 7.77 -12.43 10.18
CA LEU A 140 9.23 -12.24 10.18
C LEU A 140 9.75 -11.73 11.53
N GLU A 141 8.97 -10.92 12.25
CA GLU A 141 9.31 -10.45 13.59
C GLU A 141 9.48 -11.58 14.61
N ASN A 142 8.82 -12.74 14.43
CA ASN A 142 9.04 -13.91 15.27
C ASN A 142 10.44 -14.53 15.10
N PHE A 143 11.15 -14.14 14.04
CA PHE A 143 12.52 -14.57 13.75
C PHE A 143 13.54 -13.43 13.94
N ASP A 144 13.15 -12.35 14.63
CA ASP A 144 13.95 -11.11 14.78
C ASP A 144 14.36 -10.48 13.44
N ILE A 145 13.61 -10.77 12.37
CA ILE A 145 13.82 -10.16 11.06
C ILE A 145 12.90 -8.94 10.96
N HIS A 146 13.49 -7.76 10.80
CA HIS A 146 12.77 -6.50 10.70
C HIS A 146 12.99 -5.88 9.33
N ILE A 147 11.90 -5.37 8.74
CA ILE A 147 11.92 -4.70 7.42
C ILE A 147 11.46 -3.26 7.59
N CYS A 148 12.23 -2.33 7.05
CA CYS A 148 11.88 -0.91 6.99
C CYS A 148 12.01 -0.40 5.57
N GLY A 149 10.93 0.12 5.01
CA GLY A 149 10.94 0.88 3.76
C GLY A 149 10.83 2.37 4.06
N TYR A 150 11.64 3.17 3.40
CA TYR A 150 11.58 4.63 3.50
C TYR A 150 11.70 5.28 2.12
N VAL A 151 11.20 6.49 1.99
CA VAL A 151 11.37 7.30 0.78
C VAL A 151 12.77 7.89 0.78
N SER A 152 13.59 7.45 -0.19
CA SER A 152 14.97 7.90 -0.36
C SER A 152 15.10 9.03 -1.38
N GLY A 153 14.06 9.33 -2.17
CA GLY A 153 14.09 10.47 -3.07
C GLY A 153 12.69 10.92 -3.52
N ILE A 154 12.49 12.22 -3.67
CA ILE A 154 11.33 12.84 -4.34
C ILE A 154 11.84 14.03 -5.13
N GLY A 155 11.55 14.06 -6.44
CA GLY A 155 12.03 15.11 -7.33
C GLY A 155 13.56 15.18 -7.34
N SER A 156 14.10 16.33 -6.94
CA SER A 156 15.54 16.55 -6.85
C SER A 156 16.15 16.28 -5.45
N MET A 157 15.28 15.97 -4.46
CA MET A 157 15.71 15.75 -3.08
C MET A 157 16.02 14.28 -2.84
N GLU A 158 17.17 14.00 -2.23
CA GLU A 158 17.62 12.64 -1.92
C GLU A 158 18.07 12.52 -0.46
N TYR A 159 17.80 11.36 0.12
CA TYR A 159 18.26 10.94 1.44
C TYR A 159 18.95 9.59 1.35
N LEU A 160 20.16 9.50 1.89
CA LEU A 160 20.92 8.26 1.99
C LEU A 160 21.04 7.85 3.46
N TYR A 161 20.50 6.70 3.82
CA TYR A 161 20.66 6.12 5.14
C TYR A 161 22.12 5.68 5.38
N LYS A 162 22.72 6.15 6.48
CA LYS A 162 24.12 5.90 6.82
C LYS A 162 24.34 4.69 7.73
N GLY A 163 23.28 3.99 8.12
CA GLY A 163 23.37 2.79 8.97
C GLY A 163 23.67 3.06 10.45
N THR A 164 23.66 4.32 10.89
CA THR A 164 24.03 4.69 12.26
C THR A 164 22.93 4.46 13.29
N ASP A 165 21.68 4.50 12.86
CA ASP A 165 20.52 4.29 13.70
C ASP A 165 20.02 2.85 13.53
N GLY A 166 19.73 2.13 14.60
CA GLY A 166 19.12 0.81 14.49
C GLY A 166 17.79 0.84 13.73
N ILE A 167 17.40 -0.28 13.09
CA ILE A 167 16.21 -0.35 12.22
C ILE A 167 14.93 0.11 12.92
N LYS A 168 14.77 -0.12 14.22
CA LYS A 168 13.60 0.33 14.99
C LYS A 168 13.53 1.86 15.09
N ASN A 169 14.68 2.52 15.28
CA ASN A 169 14.73 3.98 15.31
C ASN A 169 14.44 4.57 13.92
N LEU A 170 14.96 3.94 12.87
CA LEU A 170 14.62 4.28 11.49
C LEU A 170 13.12 4.16 11.22
N GLN A 171 12.48 3.07 11.64
CA GLN A 171 11.03 2.87 11.51
C GLN A 171 10.22 3.96 12.20
N ASN A 172 10.62 4.38 13.41
CA ASN A 172 9.94 5.45 14.14
C ASN A 172 10.00 6.76 13.35
N LYS A 173 11.20 7.19 12.93
CA LYS A 173 11.39 8.40 12.12
C LYS A 173 10.58 8.38 10.82
N VAL A 174 10.57 7.24 10.12
CA VAL A 174 9.79 7.04 8.89
C VAL A 174 8.29 7.17 9.16
N THR A 175 7.80 6.65 10.29
CA THR A 175 6.38 6.67 10.64
C THR A 175 5.90 8.07 11.04
N GLU A 176 6.77 8.88 11.63
CA GLU A 176 6.49 10.26 12.03
C GLU A 176 6.51 11.22 10.83
N SER A 177 7.25 10.88 9.77
CA SER A 177 7.38 11.71 8.56
C SER A 177 6.14 11.64 7.66
N SER A 178 5.63 12.78 7.22
CA SER A 178 4.51 12.89 6.27
C SER A 178 4.81 12.33 4.87
N VAL A 179 6.09 12.25 4.51
CA VAL A 179 6.59 11.72 3.23
C VAL A 179 7.37 10.42 3.41
N SER A 180 7.37 9.84 4.62
CA SER A 180 8.12 8.63 4.96
C SER A 180 9.64 8.73 4.72
N CYS A 181 10.21 9.92 4.84
CA CYS A 181 11.66 10.15 4.83
C CYS A 181 12.14 10.35 6.28
N PRO A 182 13.20 9.64 6.74
CA PRO A 182 13.61 9.67 8.14
C PRO A 182 14.41 10.90 8.58
N ASP A 183 14.64 11.86 7.70
CA ASP A 183 15.31 13.12 7.97
C ASP A 183 14.32 14.29 7.89
N ASP A 184 14.13 15.03 8.98
CA ASP A 184 13.13 16.09 9.07
C ASP A 184 13.38 17.25 8.10
N LYS A 185 14.64 17.59 7.85
CA LYS A 185 15.00 18.67 6.94
C LYS A 185 14.70 18.27 5.51
N ILE A 186 15.16 17.09 5.11
CA ILE A 186 14.93 16.57 3.75
C ILE A 186 13.43 16.28 3.54
N SER A 187 12.71 15.79 4.56
CA SER A 187 11.25 15.65 4.52
C SER A 187 10.54 16.94 4.15
N LYS A 188 10.92 18.06 4.78
CA LYS A 188 10.33 19.38 4.49
C LYS A 188 10.67 19.86 3.07
N GLU A 189 11.86 19.58 2.58
CA GLU A 189 12.28 19.89 1.22
C GLU A 189 11.47 19.06 0.20
N MET A 190 11.30 17.75 0.44
CA MET A 190 10.44 16.87 -0.36
C MET A 190 8.97 17.33 -0.37
N GLU A 191 8.43 17.75 0.78
CA GLU A 191 7.08 18.33 0.84
C GLU A 191 6.93 19.59 -0.04
N ASN A 192 7.94 20.43 -0.07
CA ASN A 192 7.94 21.64 -0.90
C ASN A 192 7.96 21.28 -2.39
N GLU A 193 8.77 20.29 -2.80
CA GLU A 193 8.77 19.78 -4.18
C GLU A 193 7.36 19.28 -4.58
N ILE A 194 6.70 18.49 -3.72
CA ILE A 194 5.34 18.01 -3.96
C ILE A 194 4.35 19.18 -4.12
N LYS A 195 4.42 20.20 -3.25
CA LYS A 195 3.55 21.37 -3.30
C LYS A 195 3.76 22.17 -4.60
N LEU A 196 5.02 22.33 -5.01
CA LEU A 196 5.38 23.02 -6.26
C LEU A 196 4.89 22.27 -7.50
N ALA A 197 5.11 20.96 -7.57
CA ALA A 197 4.63 20.14 -8.69
C ALA A 197 3.10 20.18 -8.78
N ARG A 198 2.39 20.06 -7.64
CA ARG A 198 0.94 20.18 -7.59
C ARG A 198 0.44 21.54 -8.12
N LYS A 199 1.13 22.65 -7.75
CA LYS A 199 0.80 24.00 -8.25
C LYS A 199 0.99 24.11 -9.76
N LYS A 200 2.03 23.44 -10.31
CA LYS A 200 2.31 23.37 -11.75
C LYS A 200 1.43 22.34 -12.48
N LYS A 201 0.60 21.56 -11.77
CA LYS A 201 -0.19 20.44 -12.31
C LYS A 201 0.70 19.38 -12.98
N ASP A 202 1.86 19.16 -12.40
CA ASP A 202 2.87 18.20 -12.84
C ASP A 202 3.01 17.05 -11.83
N THR A 203 3.81 16.06 -12.17
CA THR A 203 4.13 14.89 -11.34
C THR A 203 5.61 14.85 -11.01
N LEU A 204 5.96 14.16 -9.91
CA LEU A 204 7.34 13.92 -9.50
C LEU A 204 7.63 12.42 -9.54
N GLY A 205 8.84 12.08 -9.94
CA GLY A 205 9.42 10.77 -9.67
C GLY A 205 9.92 10.67 -8.23
N GLY A 206 10.19 9.46 -7.78
CA GLY A 206 10.75 9.22 -6.46
C GLY A 206 11.43 7.86 -6.39
N SER A 207 12.21 7.66 -5.32
CA SER A 207 12.88 6.41 -5.00
C SER A 207 12.52 5.94 -3.61
N ILE A 208 12.49 4.63 -3.43
CA ILE A 208 12.24 3.97 -2.15
C ILE A 208 13.39 3.02 -1.88
N THR A 209 13.90 3.06 -0.66
CA THR A 209 14.89 2.11 -0.17
C THR A 209 14.24 1.21 0.88
N THR A 210 14.47 -0.09 0.76
CA THR A 210 14.02 -1.07 1.74
C THR A 210 15.23 -1.74 2.38
N ILE A 211 15.24 -1.80 3.71
CA ILE A 211 16.29 -2.44 4.50
C ILE A 211 15.67 -3.60 5.27
N ALA A 212 16.36 -4.72 5.27
CA ALA A 212 16.07 -5.85 6.14
C ALA A 212 17.24 -6.06 7.12
N SER A 213 16.94 -6.32 8.39
CA SER A 213 17.93 -6.68 9.42
C SER A 213 17.54 -7.98 10.09
N GLY A 214 18.51 -8.67 10.70
CA GLY A 214 18.28 -9.97 11.34
C GLY A 214 18.17 -11.13 10.35
N VAL A 215 18.43 -10.90 9.06
CA VAL A 215 18.41 -11.97 8.04
C VAL A 215 19.60 -12.89 8.27
N PRO A 216 19.39 -14.24 8.36
CA PRO A 216 20.49 -15.20 8.45
C PRO A 216 21.42 -15.12 7.24
N ALA A 217 22.72 -15.34 7.47
CA ALA A 217 23.73 -15.41 6.41
C ALA A 217 23.62 -16.69 5.59
#